data_080ad609f208d3c783985f7585e0763b
#
_entry.id   080ad609f208d3c783985f7585e0763b
#
_cell.length_a   1.000
_cell.length_b   1.000
_cell.length_c   1.000
_cell.angle_alpha   90.00
_cell.angle_beta   90.00
_cell.angle_gamma   90.00
#
_symmetry.space_group_name_H-M   'P 1'
#
loop_
_entity.id
_entity.type
_entity.pdbx_description
1 polymer ?
#
loop_
_entity_poly.entity_id
_entity_poly.type
_entity_poly.pdbx_seq_one_letter_code
_entity_poly.pdbx_strand_id
1 'polypeptide(L)'
;MLLCLVGSEMCIRDRHGFRNAQVTVIAPTGTIGLLMDCDTTGIEPDFALVKFKKLAGGGYFKIINQSIPPALVKLGYNEQQVQDIVNYTKGRGSLSGSPCINPEVLRQKGFTEELLQIIEGQLPAAFDIRFVFNRWVLGDDFCIKTLEISEDQLNHPEFSILQHLGFRESEIDAANDYVCGTMT
;
A
#
# COMPACT_ATOMS: atom_id res chain seq x y z
N MET A 1 33.54 -0.87 31.94
CA MET A 1 32.83 -2.14 32.02
C MET A 1 32.87 -2.95 30.72
N LEU A 2 32.70 -2.34 29.56
CA LEU A 2 32.75 -3.05 28.27
C LEU A 2 34.13 -3.71 27.98
N LEU A 3 35.23 -3.03 28.34
CA LEU A 3 36.59 -3.53 28.09
C LEU A 3 36.94 -4.80 28.89
N CYS A 4 36.33 -5.01 30.05
CA CYS A 4 36.55 -6.22 30.85
C CYS A 4 35.86 -7.46 30.30
N LEU A 5 34.67 -7.28 29.67
CA LEU A 5 33.91 -8.37 29.03
C LEU A 5 34.65 -8.88 27.77
N VAL A 6 35.13 -7.96 26.94
CA VAL A 6 35.88 -8.30 25.73
C VAL A 6 37.20 -9.04 26.07
N GLY A 7 37.91 -8.62 27.09
CA GLY A 7 39.14 -9.27 27.53
C GLY A 7 38.94 -10.69 28.08
N SER A 8 37.89 -10.91 28.88
CA SER A 8 37.60 -12.23 29.45
C SER A 8 37.07 -13.20 28.38
N GLU A 9 36.27 -12.76 27.43
CA GLU A 9 35.77 -13.58 26.33
C GLU A 9 36.89 -13.99 25.37
N MET A 10 37.84 -13.12 25.08
CA MET A 10 39.01 -13.48 24.27
C MET A 10 39.85 -14.59 24.94
N CYS A 11 40.11 -14.49 26.24
CA CYS A 11 40.86 -15.51 26.98
C CYS A 11 40.15 -16.87 27.04
N ILE A 12 38.85 -16.88 27.21
CA ILE A 12 38.02 -18.11 27.19
C ILE A 12 38.05 -18.74 25.82
N ARG A 13 37.88 -17.95 24.77
CA ARG A 13 37.86 -18.37 23.38
C ARG A 13 39.19 -19.00 22.98
N ASP A 14 40.31 -18.38 23.33
CA ASP A 14 41.63 -18.84 22.94
C ASP A 14 42.01 -20.17 23.61
N ARG A 15 41.45 -20.46 24.80
CA ARG A 15 41.72 -21.68 25.56
C ARG A 15 40.75 -22.84 25.24
N HIS A 16 39.47 -22.53 25.00
CA HIS A 16 38.42 -23.54 24.97
C HIS A 16 37.56 -23.52 23.69
N GLY A 17 37.79 -22.52 22.83
CA GLY A 17 36.94 -22.29 21.67
C GLY A 17 35.52 -21.81 22.04
N PHE A 18 34.66 -21.72 21.06
CA PHE A 18 33.24 -21.41 21.26
C PHE A 18 32.38 -22.66 21.21
N ARG A 19 31.44 -22.77 22.14
CA ARG A 19 30.39 -23.79 22.09
C ARG A 19 29.47 -23.59 20.91
N ASN A 20 29.10 -22.35 20.59
CA ASN A 20 28.21 -21.98 19.49
C ASN A 20 29.02 -21.53 18.28
N ALA A 21 28.61 -21.92 17.10
CA ALA A 21 29.23 -21.52 15.84
C ALA A 21 29.10 -20.00 15.58
N GLN A 22 28.06 -19.36 16.13
CA GLN A 22 27.79 -17.93 16.01
C GLN A 22 27.44 -17.35 17.38
N VAL A 23 28.15 -16.30 17.78
CA VAL A 23 27.98 -15.63 19.08
C VAL A 23 27.50 -14.19 18.99
N THR A 24 27.40 -13.68 17.76
CA THR A 24 26.87 -12.34 17.47
C THR A 24 25.82 -12.43 16.40
N VAL A 25 24.83 -11.57 16.46
CA VAL A 25 23.75 -11.48 15.48
C VAL A 25 23.29 -10.02 15.36
N ILE A 26 22.97 -9.62 14.14
CA ILE A 26 22.24 -8.37 13.87
C ILE A 26 20.76 -8.77 13.71
N ALA A 27 20.01 -8.68 14.81
CA ALA A 27 18.58 -9.01 14.79
C ALA A 27 17.77 -7.91 14.10
N PRO A 28 16.68 -8.26 13.38
CA PRO A 28 15.73 -7.27 12.85
C PRO A 28 15.16 -6.40 13.96
N THR A 29 15.10 -5.09 13.74
CA THR A 29 14.62 -4.11 14.75
C THR A 29 13.11 -3.82 14.64
N GLY A 30 12.33 -4.67 14.03
CA GLY A 30 10.87 -4.63 13.88
C GLY A 30 10.18 -3.32 14.34
N THR A 31 9.55 -3.36 15.50
CA THR A 31 8.82 -2.23 16.08
C THR A 31 9.69 -0.99 16.32
N ILE A 32 10.92 -1.17 16.76
CA ILE A 32 11.87 -0.06 17.00
C ILE A 32 12.22 0.61 15.68
N GLY A 33 12.52 -0.15 14.64
CA GLY A 33 12.79 0.37 13.29
C GLY A 33 11.62 1.21 12.77
N LEU A 34 10.39 0.74 12.96
CA LEU A 34 9.20 1.46 12.56
C LEU A 34 8.97 2.75 13.38
N LEU A 35 9.27 2.73 14.68
CA LEU A 35 9.18 3.92 15.55
C LEU A 35 10.23 4.97 15.18
N MET A 36 11.40 4.53 14.74
CA MET A 36 12.52 5.38 14.32
C MET A 36 12.43 5.81 12.86
N ASP A 37 11.30 5.52 12.19
CA ASP A 37 11.06 5.86 10.79
C ASP A 37 12.11 5.28 9.83
N CYS A 38 12.58 4.07 10.11
CA CYS A 38 13.51 3.36 9.26
C CYS A 38 12.76 2.62 8.14
N ASP A 39 13.26 2.70 6.92
CA ASP A 39 12.67 2.00 5.76
C ASP A 39 12.83 0.48 5.88
N THR A 40 13.91 -0.01 6.48
CA THR A 40 14.19 -1.43 6.69
C THR A 40 14.39 -1.76 8.17
N THR A 41 14.17 -3.00 8.55
CA THR A 41 14.32 -3.48 9.93
C THR A 41 15.69 -4.09 10.21
N GLY A 42 16.59 -4.08 9.24
CA GLY A 42 17.94 -4.65 9.32
C GLY A 42 18.89 -3.99 8.32
N ILE A 43 19.95 -4.71 7.96
CA ILE A 43 20.95 -4.25 7.00
C ILE A 43 20.63 -4.69 5.56
N GLU A 44 19.62 -5.51 5.38
CA GLU A 44 19.18 -5.97 4.08
C GLU A 44 18.59 -4.81 3.27
N PRO A 45 18.80 -4.80 1.95
CA PRO A 45 18.10 -3.85 1.07
C PRO A 45 16.58 -4.06 1.12
N ASP A 46 15.85 -2.99 0.85
CA ASP A 46 14.40 -3.07 0.79
C ASP A 46 13.94 -3.99 -0.36
N PHE A 47 13.01 -4.88 -0.08
CA PHE A 47 12.50 -5.85 -1.05
C PHE A 47 11.40 -5.28 -1.97
N ALA A 48 10.79 -4.16 -1.57
CA ALA A 48 9.73 -3.50 -2.33
C ALA A 48 9.77 -1.99 -2.15
N LEU A 49 9.46 -1.25 -3.21
CA LEU A 49 9.42 0.22 -3.19
C LEU A 49 8.23 0.74 -2.37
N VAL A 50 7.10 0.03 -2.42
CA VAL A 50 5.90 0.32 -1.62
C VAL A 50 5.59 -0.86 -0.73
N LYS A 51 5.33 -0.59 0.53
CA LYS A 51 4.95 -1.57 1.54
C LYS A 51 3.63 -1.20 2.19
N PHE A 52 2.90 -2.21 2.63
CA PHE A 52 1.67 -2.04 3.40
C PHE A 52 1.91 -2.39 4.85
N LYS A 53 1.55 -1.48 5.72
CA LYS A 53 1.57 -1.70 7.16
C LYS A 53 0.15 -1.79 7.69
N LYS A 54 -0.16 -2.90 8.37
CA LYS A 54 -1.42 -3.04 9.10
C LYS A 54 -1.35 -2.23 10.39
N LEU A 55 -2.34 -1.37 10.58
CA LEU A 55 -2.45 -0.56 11.80
C LEU A 55 -3.11 -1.35 12.93
N ALA A 56 -2.72 -1.08 14.18
CA ALA A 56 -3.29 -1.74 15.36
C ALA A 56 -4.80 -1.50 15.51
N GLY A 57 -5.30 -0.34 15.05
CA GLY A 57 -6.72 0.00 15.03
C GLY A 57 -7.49 -0.48 13.80
N GLY A 58 -6.88 -1.29 12.93
CA GLY A 58 -7.43 -1.70 11.64
C GLY A 58 -6.98 -0.78 10.50
N GLY A 59 -7.21 -1.24 9.26
CA GLY A 59 -6.75 -0.55 8.05
C GLY A 59 -5.30 -0.82 7.69
N TYR A 60 -4.94 -0.36 6.50
CA TYR A 60 -3.60 -0.48 5.94
C TYR A 60 -3.05 0.89 5.58
N PHE A 61 -1.75 1.05 5.74
CA PHE A 61 -1.03 2.27 5.40
C PHE A 61 0.04 1.96 4.36
N LYS A 62 0.03 2.69 3.24
CA LYS A 62 1.03 2.57 2.18
C LYS A 62 2.25 3.40 2.52
N ILE A 63 3.41 2.77 2.58
CA ILE A 63 4.71 3.42 2.84
C ILE A 63 5.57 3.25 1.59
N ILE A 64 6.04 4.36 1.03
CA ILE A 64 7.10 4.35 0.04
C ILE A 64 8.45 4.50 0.75
N ASN A 65 9.48 3.85 0.24
CA ASN A 65 10.83 4.00 0.75
C ASN A 65 11.28 5.47 0.62
N GLN A 66 11.58 6.11 1.75
CA GLN A 66 11.87 7.54 1.82
C GLN A 66 13.19 7.93 1.16
N SER A 67 14.07 6.96 0.87
CA SER A 67 15.30 7.21 0.12
C SER A 67 15.08 7.43 -1.38
N ILE A 68 13.91 7.06 -1.92
CA ILE A 68 13.60 7.16 -3.36
C ILE A 68 13.58 8.61 -3.85
N PRO A 69 12.78 9.54 -3.27
CA PRO A 69 12.75 10.93 -3.76
C PRO A 69 14.13 11.59 -3.79
N PRO A 70 14.94 11.57 -2.71
CA PRO A 70 16.28 12.19 -2.75
C PRO A 70 17.25 11.49 -3.71
N ALA A 71 17.11 10.17 -3.91
CA ALA A 71 17.92 9.45 -4.89
C ALA A 71 17.59 9.89 -6.32
N LEU A 72 16.31 10.03 -6.66
CA LEU A 72 15.87 10.52 -7.96
C LEU A 72 16.35 11.96 -8.25
N VAL A 73 16.28 12.84 -7.25
CA VAL A 73 16.84 14.21 -7.37
C VAL A 73 18.34 14.16 -7.67
N LYS A 74 19.08 13.28 -6.97
CA LYS A 74 20.52 13.12 -7.19
C LYS A 74 20.85 12.54 -8.57
N LEU A 75 19.95 11.77 -9.17
CA LEU A 75 20.05 11.25 -10.52
C LEU A 75 19.69 12.29 -11.60
N GLY A 76 19.24 13.50 -11.20
CA GLY A 76 18.96 14.61 -12.11
C GLY A 76 17.48 14.75 -12.49
N TYR A 77 16.58 14.02 -11.88
CA TYR A 77 15.13 14.22 -12.08
C TYR A 77 14.67 15.52 -11.42
N ASN A 78 13.80 16.26 -12.10
CA ASN A 78 13.18 17.45 -11.52
C ASN A 78 12.06 17.08 -10.56
N GLU A 79 11.60 18.02 -9.74
CA GLU A 79 10.60 17.79 -8.69
C GLU A 79 9.29 17.21 -9.24
N GLN A 80 8.83 17.68 -10.40
CA GLN A 80 7.61 17.15 -11.05
C GLN A 80 7.78 15.69 -11.46
N GLN A 81 8.91 15.33 -12.05
CA GLN A 81 9.20 13.96 -12.44
C GLN A 81 9.31 13.03 -11.22
N VAL A 82 9.92 13.51 -10.14
CA VAL A 82 9.97 12.75 -8.87
C VAL A 82 8.57 12.49 -8.33
N GLN A 83 7.71 13.53 -8.33
CA GLN A 83 6.33 13.39 -7.87
C GLN A 83 5.51 12.45 -8.77
N ASP A 84 5.71 12.50 -10.08
CA ASP A 84 5.03 11.61 -11.02
C ASP A 84 5.44 10.15 -10.81
N ILE A 85 6.72 9.88 -10.56
CA ILE A 85 7.23 8.54 -10.24
C ILE A 85 6.63 8.03 -8.91
N VAL A 86 6.62 8.87 -7.88
CA VAL A 86 6.03 8.53 -6.58
C VAL A 86 4.54 8.22 -6.72
N ASN A 87 3.81 9.06 -7.46
CA ASN A 87 2.38 8.86 -7.71
C ASN A 87 2.10 7.60 -8.53
N TYR A 88 2.92 7.30 -9.53
CA TYR A 88 2.82 6.08 -10.31
C TYR A 88 3.00 4.83 -9.46
N THR A 89 3.97 4.86 -8.56
CA THR A 89 4.31 3.71 -7.72
C THR A 89 3.32 3.51 -6.56
N LYS A 90 3.01 4.60 -5.86
CA LYS A 90 2.17 4.59 -4.65
C LYS A 90 0.67 4.66 -4.95
N GLY A 91 0.32 5.28 -6.09
CA GLY A 91 -1.04 5.72 -6.40
C GLY A 91 -1.37 7.09 -5.80
N ARG A 92 -2.35 7.74 -6.38
CA ARG A 92 -2.83 9.07 -5.93
C ARG A 92 -3.83 8.98 -4.77
N GLY A 93 -4.43 7.81 -4.56
CA GLY A 93 -5.43 7.58 -3.50
C GLY A 93 -6.73 8.37 -3.71
N SER A 94 -7.00 8.82 -4.94
CA SER A 94 -8.19 9.60 -5.29
C SER A 94 -8.63 9.30 -6.72
N LEU A 95 -9.94 9.34 -6.98
CA LEU A 95 -10.53 9.24 -8.32
C LEU A 95 -10.42 10.54 -9.11
N SER A 96 -10.05 11.65 -8.45
CA SER A 96 -9.95 12.94 -9.12
C SER A 96 -8.86 12.92 -10.20
N GLY A 97 -9.26 13.14 -11.45
CA GLY A 97 -8.39 13.04 -12.62
C GLY A 97 -8.04 11.63 -13.06
N SER A 98 -8.68 10.61 -12.48
CA SER A 98 -8.51 9.21 -12.90
C SER A 98 -9.07 8.99 -14.30
N PRO A 99 -8.40 8.21 -15.15
CA PRO A 99 -8.91 7.85 -16.45
C PRO A 99 -10.14 6.95 -16.32
N CYS A 100 -11.14 7.15 -17.15
CA CYS A 100 -12.37 6.37 -17.28
C CYS A 100 -13.27 6.32 -16.03
N ILE A 101 -12.74 6.04 -14.85
CA ILE A 101 -13.47 5.94 -13.59
C ILE A 101 -13.13 7.17 -12.72
N ASN A 102 -13.93 8.21 -12.84
CA ASN A 102 -13.79 9.47 -12.12
C ASN A 102 -15.11 9.92 -11.50
N PRO A 103 -15.13 10.91 -10.60
CA PRO A 103 -16.36 11.35 -9.94
C PRO A 103 -17.46 11.81 -10.90
N GLU A 104 -17.10 12.44 -12.04
CA GLU A 104 -18.06 12.92 -13.04
C GLU A 104 -18.81 11.77 -13.70
N VAL A 105 -18.09 10.74 -14.13
CA VAL A 105 -18.67 9.54 -14.75
C VAL A 105 -19.51 8.75 -13.74
N LEU A 106 -19.05 8.66 -12.49
CA LEU A 106 -19.79 7.96 -11.45
C LEU A 106 -21.11 8.68 -11.11
N ARG A 107 -21.12 10.03 -11.07
CA ARG A 107 -22.37 10.80 -10.90
C ARG A 107 -23.38 10.51 -12.03
N GLN A 108 -22.91 10.39 -13.27
CA GLN A 108 -23.76 10.03 -14.41
C GLN A 108 -24.35 8.61 -14.27
N LYS A 109 -23.70 7.74 -13.51
CA LYS A 109 -24.17 6.38 -13.20
C LYS A 109 -25.00 6.31 -11.90
N GLY A 110 -25.38 7.45 -11.33
CA GLY A 110 -26.26 7.53 -10.16
C GLY A 110 -25.59 7.55 -8.81
N PHE A 111 -24.26 7.69 -8.74
CA PHE A 111 -23.56 7.84 -7.46
C PHE A 111 -23.84 9.20 -6.84
N THR A 112 -24.25 9.20 -5.57
CA THR A 112 -24.46 10.41 -4.79
C THR A 112 -23.15 10.98 -4.26
N GLU A 113 -23.16 12.25 -3.86
CA GLU A 113 -21.97 12.90 -3.31
C GLU A 113 -21.49 12.25 -2.01
N GLU A 114 -22.44 11.78 -1.18
CA GLU A 114 -22.11 11.06 0.06
C GLU A 114 -21.38 9.74 -0.24
N LEU A 115 -21.83 8.97 -1.23
CA LEU A 115 -21.16 7.74 -1.64
C LEU A 115 -19.78 8.00 -2.22
N LEU A 116 -19.61 9.05 -3.02
CA LEU A 116 -18.32 9.44 -3.55
C LEU A 116 -17.34 9.82 -2.44
N GLN A 117 -17.80 10.52 -1.39
CA GLN A 117 -16.96 10.82 -0.23
C GLN A 117 -16.56 9.57 0.56
N ILE A 118 -17.47 8.60 0.72
CA ILE A 118 -17.16 7.31 1.37
C ILE A 118 -16.09 6.55 0.56
N ILE A 119 -16.26 6.47 -0.76
CA ILE A 119 -15.29 5.85 -1.67
C ILE A 119 -13.92 6.55 -1.54
N GLU A 120 -13.88 7.87 -1.72
CA GLU A 120 -12.63 8.66 -1.61
C GLU A 120 -11.93 8.46 -0.27
N GLY A 121 -12.69 8.33 0.82
CA GLY A 121 -12.13 8.06 2.15
C GLY A 121 -11.45 6.69 2.30
N GLN A 122 -11.80 5.71 1.48
CA GLN A 122 -11.26 4.35 1.54
C GLN A 122 -10.10 4.11 0.56
N LEU A 123 -10.03 4.87 -0.53
CA LEU A 123 -9.03 4.68 -1.59
C LEU A 123 -7.57 4.77 -1.12
N PRO A 124 -7.16 5.67 -0.20
CA PRO A 124 -5.78 5.74 0.25
C PRO A 124 -5.24 4.46 0.90
N ALA A 125 -6.14 3.65 1.48
CA ALA A 125 -5.81 2.37 2.10
C ALA A 125 -6.09 1.15 1.21
N ALA A 126 -6.68 1.35 0.03
CA ALA A 126 -7.05 0.27 -0.85
C ALA A 126 -5.84 -0.32 -1.60
N PHE A 127 -5.82 -1.64 -1.71
CA PHE A 127 -4.85 -2.36 -2.55
C PHE A 127 -5.26 -2.35 -4.03
N ASP A 128 -6.55 -2.42 -4.26
CA ASP A 128 -7.17 -2.44 -5.57
C ASP A 128 -8.49 -1.67 -5.51
N ILE A 129 -8.80 -0.92 -6.55
CA ILE A 129 -10.02 -0.13 -6.66
C ILE A 129 -11.27 -1.01 -6.53
N ARG A 130 -11.22 -2.26 -6.98
CA ARG A 130 -12.33 -3.21 -6.92
C ARG A 130 -12.78 -3.48 -5.48
N PHE A 131 -11.86 -3.41 -4.51
CA PHE A 131 -12.18 -3.60 -3.09
C PHE A 131 -12.96 -2.45 -2.46
N VAL A 132 -13.01 -1.30 -3.11
CA VAL A 132 -13.82 -0.16 -2.67
C VAL A 132 -15.21 -0.18 -3.32
N PHE A 133 -15.32 -0.74 -4.52
CA PHE A 133 -16.59 -0.88 -5.23
C PHE A 133 -17.26 -2.23 -4.89
N ASN A 134 -17.74 -2.38 -3.67
CA ASN A 134 -18.43 -3.57 -3.17
C ASN A 134 -19.71 -3.22 -2.41
N ARG A 135 -20.55 -4.23 -2.14
CA ARG A 135 -21.84 -4.04 -1.48
C ARG A 135 -21.74 -3.47 -0.06
N TRP A 136 -20.65 -3.76 0.66
CA TRP A 136 -20.49 -3.29 2.05
C TRP A 136 -20.12 -1.80 2.12
N VAL A 137 -19.48 -1.28 1.09
CA VAL A 137 -19.11 0.14 0.96
C VAL A 137 -20.26 0.93 0.37
N LEU A 138 -20.88 0.42 -0.71
CA LEU A 138 -21.94 1.11 -1.43
C LEU A 138 -23.32 0.96 -0.79
N GLY A 139 -23.52 -0.11 0.00
CA GLY A 139 -24.80 -0.45 0.60
C GLY A 139 -25.72 -1.23 -0.35
N ASP A 140 -26.44 -2.21 0.22
CA ASP A 140 -27.34 -3.09 -0.54
C ASP A 140 -28.47 -2.30 -1.24
N ASP A 141 -29.05 -1.31 -0.56
CA ASP A 141 -30.10 -0.47 -1.12
C ASP A 141 -29.67 0.25 -2.40
N PHE A 142 -28.47 0.78 -2.42
CA PHE A 142 -27.93 1.46 -3.61
C PHE A 142 -27.65 0.45 -4.73
N CYS A 143 -27.01 -0.67 -4.41
CA CYS A 143 -26.72 -1.72 -5.40
C CYS A 143 -27.98 -2.28 -6.05
N ILE A 144 -29.04 -2.53 -5.27
CA ILE A 144 -30.27 -3.14 -5.77
C ILE A 144 -31.18 -2.11 -6.46
N LYS A 145 -31.40 -0.93 -5.83
CA LYS A 145 -32.38 0.04 -6.29
C LYS A 145 -31.86 0.97 -7.38
N THR A 146 -30.59 1.35 -7.32
CA THR A 146 -30.01 2.31 -8.26
C THR A 146 -29.20 1.64 -9.35
N LEU A 147 -28.40 0.62 -9.00
CA LEU A 147 -27.59 -0.12 -9.97
C LEU A 147 -28.32 -1.32 -10.59
N GLU A 148 -29.53 -1.64 -10.11
CA GLU A 148 -30.39 -2.73 -10.59
C GLU A 148 -29.69 -4.11 -10.54
N ILE A 149 -28.81 -4.32 -9.55
CA ILE A 149 -28.09 -5.57 -9.34
C ILE A 149 -28.93 -6.51 -8.49
N SER A 150 -29.10 -7.76 -8.94
CA SER A 150 -29.83 -8.76 -8.13
C SER A 150 -29.02 -9.22 -6.92
N GLU A 151 -29.71 -9.68 -5.85
CA GLU A 151 -29.04 -10.22 -4.67
C GLU A 151 -28.17 -11.45 -5.00
N ASP A 152 -28.59 -12.28 -5.93
CA ASP A 152 -27.80 -13.45 -6.38
C ASP A 152 -26.48 -13.03 -7.02
N GLN A 153 -26.51 -11.97 -7.85
CA GLN A 153 -25.28 -11.41 -8.44
C GLN A 153 -24.36 -10.81 -7.38
N LEU A 154 -24.91 -10.05 -6.41
CA LEU A 154 -24.10 -9.46 -5.32
C LEU A 154 -23.43 -10.51 -4.42
N ASN A 155 -23.98 -11.71 -4.34
CA ASN A 155 -23.42 -12.81 -3.57
C ASN A 155 -22.43 -13.67 -4.37
N HIS A 156 -22.31 -13.46 -5.69
CA HIS A 156 -21.40 -14.23 -6.50
C HIS A 156 -19.95 -13.75 -6.32
N PRO A 157 -18.98 -14.64 -6.00
CA PRO A 157 -17.60 -14.24 -5.66
C PRO A 157 -16.85 -13.52 -6.78
N GLU A 158 -17.20 -13.83 -8.04
CA GLU A 158 -16.53 -13.26 -9.22
C GLU A 158 -17.26 -12.03 -9.79
N PHE A 159 -18.33 -11.58 -9.12
CA PHE A 159 -19.11 -10.45 -9.62
C PHE A 159 -18.39 -9.13 -9.36
N SER A 160 -18.21 -8.33 -10.40
CA SER A 160 -17.61 -7.00 -10.33
C SER A 160 -18.66 -5.91 -10.61
N ILE A 161 -18.87 -5.04 -9.62
CA ILE A 161 -19.76 -3.89 -9.77
C ILE A 161 -19.26 -2.94 -10.86
N LEU A 162 -17.95 -2.75 -10.98
CA LEU A 162 -17.36 -1.89 -12.02
C LEU A 162 -17.63 -2.44 -13.43
N GLN A 163 -17.53 -3.75 -13.63
CA GLN A 163 -17.89 -4.38 -14.92
C GLN A 163 -19.39 -4.28 -15.20
N HIS A 164 -20.23 -4.46 -14.18
CA HIS A 164 -21.69 -4.27 -14.30
C HIS A 164 -22.04 -2.83 -14.72
N LEU A 165 -21.31 -1.84 -14.22
CA LEU A 165 -21.43 -0.44 -14.63
C LEU A 165 -20.97 -0.18 -16.08
N GLY A 166 -20.46 -1.19 -16.79
CA GLY A 166 -20.05 -1.13 -18.18
C GLY A 166 -18.58 -0.72 -18.39
N PHE A 167 -17.75 -0.70 -17.35
CA PHE A 167 -16.32 -0.47 -17.51
C PHE A 167 -15.62 -1.75 -17.97
N ARG A 168 -14.76 -1.61 -18.97
CA ARG A 168 -13.92 -2.72 -19.45
C ARG A 168 -12.79 -2.97 -18.47
N GLU A 169 -12.26 -4.20 -18.45
CA GLU A 169 -11.15 -4.59 -17.58
C GLU A 169 -9.95 -3.64 -17.74
N SER A 170 -9.58 -3.30 -18.97
CA SER A 170 -8.49 -2.36 -19.25
C SER A 170 -8.73 -0.94 -18.70
N GLU A 171 -9.97 -0.51 -18.58
CA GLU A 171 -10.34 0.79 -17.99
C GLU A 171 -10.27 0.74 -16.47
N ILE A 172 -10.66 -0.40 -15.89
CA ILE A 172 -10.55 -0.67 -14.46
C ILE A 172 -9.08 -0.73 -14.06
N ASP A 173 -8.24 -1.44 -14.82
CA ASP A 173 -6.81 -1.54 -14.56
C ASP A 173 -6.11 -0.17 -14.67
N ALA A 174 -6.43 0.62 -15.70
CA ALA A 174 -5.87 1.97 -15.84
C ALA A 174 -6.28 2.90 -14.69
N ALA A 175 -7.52 2.81 -14.21
CA ALA A 175 -7.97 3.53 -13.04
C ALA A 175 -7.30 3.01 -11.76
N ASN A 176 -7.12 1.70 -11.64
CA ASN A 176 -6.43 1.07 -10.52
C ASN A 176 -4.98 1.53 -10.41
N ASP A 177 -4.23 1.51 -11.51
CA ASP A 177 -2.84 1.99 -11.55
C ASP A 177 -2.74 3.46 -11.17
N TYR A 178 -3.68 4.28 -11.60
CA TYR A 178 -3.73 5.70 -11.26
C TYR A 178 -4.03 5.94 -9.77
N VAL A 179 -5.02 5.22 -9.23
CA VAL A 179 -5.54 5.42 -7.86
C VAL A 179 -4.72 4.66 -6.83
N CYS A 180 -4.48 3.38 -7.07
CA CYS A 180 -3.80 2.49 -6.12
C CYS A 180 -2.30 2.38 -6.37
N GLY A 181 -1.83 2.74 -7.57
CA GLY A 181 -0.42 2.63 -7.98
C GLY A 181 -0.06 1.22 -8.42
N THR A 182 1.03 1.13 -9.19
CA THR A 182 1.53 -0.16 -9.69
C THR A 182 2.30 -0.95 -8.64
N MET A 183 2.72 -0.29 -7.54
CA MET A 183 3.49 -0.89 -6.42
C MET A 183 4.87 -1.42 -6.80
N THR A 184 5.35 -1.15 -8.01
CA THR A 184 6.64 -1.63 -8.56
C THR A 184 7.59 -0.49 -8.86
#